data_0230d3e6095c4d15a720c6793115278f
#
_entry.id   0230d3e6095c4d15a720c6793115278f
#
_cell.length_a   1.000
_cell.length_b   1.000
_cell.length_c   1.000
_cell.angle_alpha   90.00
_cell.angle_beta   90.00
_cell.angle_gamma   90.00
#
_symmetry.space_group_name_H-M   'P 1'
#
loop_
_entity.id
_entity.type
_entity.pdbx_description
1 polymer ?
#
loop_
_entity_poly.entity_id
_entity_poly.type
_entity_poly.pdbx_seq_one_letter_code
_entity_poly.pdbx_strand_id
1 'polypeptide(L)'
;MEQEWVIKEVEEQLFEMQDLKYRDFHAGLMPNIDKNKIIGVRTPQLRTFAKEYGKTEKARIFLTVLPHQYYEENNLHGLLIEQIKEYDSALDELEYFLPYIDNWATCDMLAMKVVKKHLDIFIKKIYQWLESEHTYTIRFAIGMLMRY
;
A
#
# COMPACT_ATOMS: atom_id res chain seq x y z
N MET A 1 17.21 -6.37 13.05
CA MET A 1 17.17 -7.85 13.02
C MET A 1 15.74 -8.37 12.91
N GLU A 2 14.88 -7.98 13.82
CA GLU A 2 13.47 -8.38 13.76
C GLU A 2 12.79 -7.88 12.48
N GLN A 3 13.05 -6.65 12.09
CA GLN A 3 12.52 -6.07 10.85
C GLN A 3 12.99 -6.83 9.61
N GLU A 4 14.27 -7.18 9.55
CA GLU A 4 14.84 -7.92 8.42
C GLU A 4 14.20 -9.30 8.29
N TRP A 5 13.98 -9.96 9.42
CA TRP A 5 13.35 -11.28 9.43
C TRP A 5 11.90 -11.23 8.94
N VAL A 6 11.15 -10.21 9.39
CA VAL A 6 9.75 -10.02 8.97
C VAL A 6 9.68 -9.77 7.46
N ILE A 7 10.52 -8.89 6.93
CA ILE A 7 10.55 -8.60 5.50
C ILE A 7 10.89 -9.84 4.69
N LYS A 8 11.90 -10.59 5.12
CA LYS A 8 12.31 -11.81 4.43
C LYS A 8 11.19 -12.85 4.39
N GLU A 9 10.49 -13.02 5.50
CA GLU A 9 9.36 -13.95 5.57
C GLU A 9 8.24 -13.55 4.62
N VAL A 10 7.90 -12.25 4.59
CA VAL A 10 6.88 -11.73 3.68
C VAL A 10 7.30 -11.97 2.23
N GLU A 11 8.53 -11.66 1.88
CA GLU A 11 9.03 -11.86 0.51
C GLU A 11 8.96 -13.31 0.10
N GLU A 12 9.36 -14.23 0.97
CA GLU A 12 9.28 -15.67 0.70
C GLU A 12 7.84 -16.10 0.42
N GLN A 13 6.89 -15.64 1.21
CA GLN A 13 5.48 -15.99 1.01
C GLN A 13 4.90 -15.38 -0.26
N LEU A 14 5.28 -14.14 -0.59
CA LEU A 14 4.85 -13.51 -1.82
C LEU A 14 5.39 -14.25 -3.04
N PHE A 15 6.65 -14.70 -3.01
CA PHE A 15 7.22 -15.47 -4.10
C PHE A 15 6.57 -16.84 -4.26
N GLU A 16 6.04 -17.44 -3.20
CA GLU A 16 5.27 -18.69 -3.31
C GLU A 16 3.98 -18.49 -4.12
N MET A 17 3.45 -17.27 -4.19
CA MET A 17 2.26 -16.93 -4.95
C MET A 17 2.58 -16.36 -6.32
N GLN A 18 3.85 -16.38 -6.74
CA GLN A 18 4.28 -15.77 -7.99
C GLN A 18 3.67 -16.44 -9.22
N ASP A 19 3.13 -15.61 -10.13
CA ASP A 19 2.66 -16.01 -11.45
C ASP A 19 3.41 -15.19 -12.48
N LEU A 20 4.34 -15.82 -13.19
CA LEU A 20 5.22 -15.12 -14.13
C LEU A 20 4.49 -14.52 -15.31
N LYS A 21 3.43 -15.15 -15.79
CA LYS A 21 2.62 -14.59 -16.89
C LYS A 21 1.90 -13.33 -16.43
N TYR A 22 1.34 -13.38 -15.23
CA TYR A 22 0.69 -12.23 -14.64
C TYR A 22 1.69 -11.08 -14.42
N ARG A 23 2.91 -11.42 -13.94
CA ARG A 23 3.95 -10.42 -13.74
C ARG A 23 4.28 -9.71 -15.05
N ASP A 24 4.48 -10.47 -16.12
CA ASP A 24 4.87 -9.91 -17.41
C ASP A 24 3.77 -9.02 -17.99
N PHE A 25 2.53 -9.45 -17.89
CA PHE A 25 1.38 -8.66 -18.31
C PHE A 25 1.27 -7.36 -17.51
N HIS A 26 1.35 -7.47 -16.19
CA HIS A 26 1.16 -6.33 -15.29
C HIS A 26 2.30 -5.32 -15.42
N ALA A 27 3.53 -5.79 -15.62
CA ALA A 27 4.70 -4.93 -15.81
C ALA A 27 4.53 -4.03 -17.03
N GLY A 28 3.86 -4.51 -18.07
CA GLY A 28 3.56 -3.72 -19.27
C GLY A 28 2.64 -2.54 -19.00
N LEU A 29 1.84 -2.60 -17.94
CA LEU A 29 0.93 -1.52 -17.55
C LEU A 29 1.61 -0.46 -16.68
N MET A 30 2.80 -0.75 -16.18
CA MET A 30 3.55 0.15 -15.29
C MET A 30 4.99 0.32 -15.77
N PRO A 31 5.20 1.03 -16.89
CA PRO A 31 6.55 1.15 -17.46
C PRO A 31 7.54 1.89 -16.59
N ASN A 32 7.08 2.66 -15.61
CA ASN A 32 7.95 3.38 -14.68
C ASN A 32 8.49 2.49 -13.54
N ILE A 33 8.01 1.25 -13.43
CA ILE A 33 8.48 0.31 -12.41
C ILE A 33 9.30 -0.77 -13.08
N ASP A 34 10.50 -1.04 -12.55
CA ASP A 34 11.36 -2.10 -13.04
C ASP A 34 10.66 -3.45 -12.86
N LYS A 35 10.61 -4.25 -13.92
CA LYS A 35 9.99 -5.58 -13.90
C LYS A 35 10.57 -6.46 -12.79
N ASN A 36 11.85 -6.29 -12.47
CA ASN A 36 12.51 -7.04 -11.42
C ASN A 36 11.97 -6.72 -10.02
N LYS A 37 11.25 -5.62 -9.87
CA LYS A 37 10.61 -5.23 -8.62
C LYS A 37 9.18 -5.70 -8.51
N ILE A 38 8.68 -6.41 -9.52
CA ILE A 38 7.33 -6.96 -9.54
C ILE A 38 7.43 -8.47 -9.41
N ILE A 39 6.81 -9.02 -8.37
CA ILE A 39 6.80 -10.46 -8.13
C ILE A 39 5.79 -11.16 -9.03
N GLY A 40 4.60 -10.58 -9.16
CA GLY A 40 3.51 -11.16 -9.94
C GLY A 40 2.52 -11.92 -9.07
N VAL A 41 2.01 -11.27 -8.03
CA VAL A 41 0.97 -11.83 -7.17
C VAL A 41 -0.37 -11.24 -7.58
N ARG A 42 -1.35 -12.10 -7.83
CA ARG A 42 -2.68 -11.63 -8.22
C ARG A 42 -3.36 -10.94 -7.04
N THR A 43 -4.07 -9.86 -7.33
CA THR A 43 -4.69 -9.02 -6.31
C THR A 43 -5.59 -9.80 -5.34
N PRO A 44 -6.47 -10.71 -5.78
CA PRO A 44 -7.30 -11.48 -4.82
C PRO A 44 -6.46 -12.31 -3.84
N GLN A 45 -5.37 -12.92 -4.32
CA GLN A 45 -4.47 -13.68 -3.45
C GLN A 45 -3.76 -12.78 -2.45
N LEU A 46 -3.31 -11.62 -2.92
CA LEU A 46 -2.64 -10.65 -2.04
C LEU A 46 -3.61 -10.13 -0.97
N ARG A 47 -4.86 -9.86 -1.33
CA ARG A 47 -5.88 -9.42 -0.38
C ARG A 47 -6.16 -10.47 0.68
N THR A 48 -6.25 -11.74 0.30
CA THR A 48 -6.43 -12.84 1.24
C THR A 48 -5.24 -12.94 2.19
N PHE A 49 -4.03 -12.85 1.64
CA PHE A 49 -2.81 -12.86 2.47
C PHE A 49 -2.80 -11.69 3.45
N ALA A 50 -3.11 -10.50 2.99
CA ALA A 50 -3.12 -9.29 3.83
C ALA A 50 -4.12 -9.42 4.98
N LYS A 51 -5.30 -9.99 4.71
CA LYS A 51 -6.33 -10.19 5.73
C LYS A 51 -5.83 -11.08 6.87
N GLU A 52 -5.18 -12.18 6.53
CA GLU A 52 -4.64 -13.09 7.53
C GLU A 52 -3.40 -12.53 8.23
N TYR A 53 -2.50 -11.95 7.43
CA TYR A 53 -1.26 -11.38 7.98
C TYR A 53 -1.53 -10.22 8.92
N GLY A 54 -2.54 -9.41 8.62
CA GLY A 54 -2.94 -8.26 9.43
C GLY A 54 -3.39 -8.62 10.84
N LYS A 55 -3.74 -9.90 11.09
CA LYS A 55 -4.10 -10.40 12.40
C LYS A 55 -2.90 -10.70 13.29
N THR A 56 -1.69 -10.68 12.73
CA THR A 56 -0.47 -11.00 13.45
C THR A 56 0.24 -9.74 13.92
N GLU A 57 1.08 -9.88 14.95
CA GLU A 57 1.90 -8.77 15.42
C GLU A 57 2.98 -8.39 14.42
N LYS A 58 3.38 -9.32 13.54
CA LYS A 58 4.37 -9.07 12.49
C LYS A 58 3.93 -7.95 11.55
N ALA A 59 2.63 -7.79 11.35
CA ALA A 59 2.11 -6.74 10.49
C ALA A 59 2.52 -5.34 10.96
N ARG A 60 2.56 -5.12 12.27
CA ARG A 60 2.99 -3.84 12.83
C ARG A 60 4.46 -3.59 12.54
N ILE A 61 5.28 -4.62 12.64
CA ILE A 61 6.71 -4.53 12.33
C ILE A 61 6.90 -4.22 10.85
N PHE A 62 6.15 -4.91 9.99
CA PHE A 62 6.19 -4.68 8.54
C PHE A 62 5.88 -3.21 8.21
N LEU A 63 4.89 -2.61 8.87
CA LEU A 63 4.50 -1.24 8.61
C LEU A 63 5.58 -0.22 9.01
N THR A 64 6.54 -0.60 9.84
CA THR A 64 7.63 0.32 10.22
C THR A 64 8.76 0.36 9.19
N VAL A 65 8.77 -0.57 8.23
CA VAL A 65 9.86 -0.71 7.26
C VAL A 65 9.50 -0.06 5.94
N LEU A 66 10.18 1.00 5.59
CA LEU A 66 10.06 1.68 4.30
C LEU A 66 11.46 2.21 3.90
N PRO A 67 11.79 2.23 2.61
CA PRO A 67 10.99 1.76 1.48
C PRO A 67 10.98 0.23 1.36
N HIS A 68 10.02 -0.30 0.58
CA HIS A 68 9.97 -1.71 0.23
C HIS A 68 10.70 -1.97 -1.09
N GLN A 69 11.18 -3.19 -1.26
CA GLN A 69 11.89 -3.57 -2.49
C GLN A 69 10.92 -3.92 -3.63
N TYR A 70 9.80 -4.54 -3.31
CA TYR A 70 8.88 -5.07 -4.32
C TYR A 70 7.55 -4.32 -4.36
N TYR A 71 6.99 -4.24 -5.57
CA TYR A 71 5.69 -3.65 -5.82
C TYR A 71 4.60 -4.25 -4.92
N GLU A 72 4.58 -5.59 -4.79
CA GLU A 72 3.58 -6.25 -3.95
C GLU A 72 3.76 -5.98 -2.47
N GLU A 73 4.96 -5.69 -2.02
CA GLU A 73 5.16 -5.26 -0.63
C GLU A 73 4.52 -3.89 -0.38
N ASN A 74 4.59 -2.99 -1.35
CA ASN A 74 3.90 -1.71 -1.27
C ASN A 74 2.39 -1.90 -1.23
N ASN A 75 1.87 -2.78 -2.08
CA ASN A 75 0.44 -3.09 -2.09
C ASN A 75 -0.01 -3.72 -0.78
N LEU A 76 0.79 -4.63 -0.23
CA LEU A 76 0.52 -5.22 1.09
C LEU A 76 0.47 -4.15 2.16
N HIS A 77 1.42 -3.23 2.13
CA HIS A 77 1.48 -2.12 3.09
C HIS A 77 0.16 -1.33 3.07
N GLY A 78 -0.31 -0.97 1.88
CA GLY A 78 -1.57 -0.26 1.72
C GLY A 78 -2.78 -1.06 2.21
N LEU A 79 -2.81 -2.36 1.91
CA LEU A 79 -3.89 -3.23 2.35
C LEU A 79 -3.93 -3.39 3.87
N LEU A 80 -2.75 -3.40 4.52
CA LEU A 80 -2.68 -3.46 5.97
C LEU A 80 -3.17 -2.16 6.61
N ILE A 81 -2.88 -1.01 6.02
CA ILE A 81 -3.41 0.28 6.48
C ILE A 81 -4.94 0.29 6.39
N GLU A 82 -5.48 -0.25 5.30
CA GLU A 82 -6.94 -0.31 5.09
C GLU A 82 -7.67 -1.04 6.22
N GLN A 83 -7.00 -1.97 6.88
CA GLN A 83 -7.59 -2.76 7.97
C GLN A 83 -7.62 -2.03 9.32
N ILE A 84 -6.91 -0.92 9.45
CA ILE A 84 -6.86 -0.16 10.71
C ILE A 84 -8.20 0.51 10.94
N LYS A 85 -8.80 0.27 12.11
CA LYS A 85 -10.15 0.73 12.44
C LYS A 85 -10.18 2.07 13.16
N GLU A 86 -9.07 2.51 13.72
CA GLU A 86 -8.96 3.79 14.40
C GLU A 86 -8.44 4.84 13.43
N TYR A 87 -9.17 5.96 13.31
CA TYR A 87 -8.87 7.01 12.34
C TYR A 87 -7.46 7.59 12.49
N ASP A 88 -7.07 7.97 13.72
CA ASP A 88 -5.77 8.60 13.93
C ASP A 88 -4.62 7.68 13.61
N SER A 89 -4.71 6.41 14.02
CA SER A 89 -3.68 5.42 13.72
C SER A 89 -3.59 5.16 12.21
N ALA A 90 -4.73 5.04 11.54
CA ALA A 90 -4.76 4.82 10.10
C ALA A 90 -4.17 6.02 9.36
N LEU A 91 -4.49 7.23 9.78
CA LEU A 91 -3.98 8.44 9.17
C LEU A 91 -2.46 8.57 9.33
N ASP A 92 -1.94 8.28 10.53
CA ASP A 92 -0.51 8.32 10.79
C ASP A 92 0.24 7.33 9.88
N GLU A 93 -0.26 6.12 9.76
CA GLU A 93 0.35 5.11 8.88
C GLU A 93 0.25 5.51 7.41
N LEU A 94 -0.86 6.10 7.01
CA LEU A 94 -1.04 6.58 5.65
C LEU A 94 -0.04 7.69 5.33
N GLU A 95 0.10 8.68 6.21
CA GLU A 95 1.01 9.79 5.98
C GLU A 95 2.47 9.34 5.95
N TYR A 96 2.80 8.32 6.73
CA TYR A 96 4.14 7.73 6.71
C TYR A 96 4.41 7.03 5.36
N PHE A 97 3.40 6.38 4.80
CA PHE A 97 3.51 5.59 3.57
C PHE A 97 3.45 6.43 2.28
N LEU A 98 2.62 7.46 2.23
CA LEU A 98 2.36 8.24 1.00
C LEU A 98 3.63 8.64 0.23
N PRO A 99 4.69 9.15 0.88
CA PRO A 99 5.90 9.57 0.14
C PRO A 99 6.62 8.44 -0.59
N TYR A 100 6.34 7.19 -0.24
CA TYR A 100 7.00 6.02 -0.81
C TYR A 100 6.21 5.38 -1.95
N ILE A 101 5.00 5.87 -2.25
CA ILE A 101 4.20 5.36 -3.36
C ILE A 101 4.83 5.88 -4.66
N ASP A 102 5.18 4.94 -5.55
CA ASP A 102 5.91 5.24 -6.77
C ASP A 102 5.20 4.81 -8.05
N ASN A 103 3.91 4.45 -7.95
CA ASN A 103 3.15 4.00 -9.11
C ASN A 103 1.65 4.23 -8.90
N TRP A 104 0.92 4.30 -10.02
CA TRP A 104 -0.50 4.58 -10.00
C TRP A 104 -1.34 3.44 -9.40
N ALA A 105 -0.91 2.20 -9.62
CA ALA A 105 -1.72 1.05 -9.19
C ALA A 105 -1.77 0.93 -7.66
N THR A 106 -0.64 1.09 -6.99
CA THR A 106 -0.59 1.11 -5.52
C THR A 106 -1.39 2.28 -4.98
N CYS A 107 -1.23 3.45 -5.60
CA CYS A 107 -1.94 4.67 -5.21
C CYS A 107 -3.46 4.49 -5.30
N ASP A 108 -3.94 3.99 -6.44
CA ASP A 108 -5.37 3.88 -6.70
C ASP A 108 -6.04 2.75 -5.90
N MET A 109 -5.28 1.72 -5.52
CA MET A 109 -5.80 0.63 -4.71
C MET A 109 -6.02 1.02 -3.25
N LEU A 110 -5.29 2.03 -2.78
CA LEU A 110 -5.31 2.44 -1.38
C LEU A 110 -6.68 3.00 -1.00
N ALA A 111 -7.34 2.35 -0.06
CA ALA A 111 -8.66 2.72 0.41
C ALA A 111 -8.65 2.88 1.93
N MET A 112 -9.42 3.87 2.41
CA MET A 112 -9.46 4.22 3.83
C MET A 112 -10.91 4.21 4.31
N LYS A 113 -11.44 3.03 4.56
CA LYS A 113 -12.85 2.91 4.98
C LYS A 113 -13.16 3.68 6.26
N VAL A 114 -12.20 3.78 7.16
CA VAL A 114 -12.37 4.45 8.44
C VAL A 114 -12.66 5.94 8.28
N VAL A 115 -12.27 6.56 7.16
CA VAL A 115 -12.48 8.00 6.96
C VAL A 115 -13.93 8.38 6.73
N LYS A 116 -14.79 7.42 6.36
CA LYS A 116 -16.21 7.71 6.10
C LYS A 116 -16.92 8.35 7.27
N LYS A 117 -16.49 8.04 8.49
CA LYS A 117 -17.06 8.61 9.72
C LYS A 117 -16.37 9.90 10.16
N HIS A 118 -15.35 10.34 9.40
CA HIS A 118 -14.51 11.48 9.77
C HIS A 118 -14.25 12.40 8.57
N LEU A 119 -15.20 12.48 7.65
CA LEU A 119 -15.01 13.22 6.39
C LEU A 119 -14.73 14.71 6.61
N ASP A 120 -15.33 15.31 7.64
CA ASP A 120 -15.13 16.72 7.96
C ASP A 120 -13.69 17.05 8.32
N ILE A 121 -12.99 16.11 8.97
CA ILE A 121 -11.57 16.25 9.32
C ILE A 121 -10.70 15.81 8.15
N PHE A 122 -11.07 14.72 7.50
CA PHE A 122 -10.29 14.12 6.42
C PHE A 122 -10.17 15.05 5.22
N ILE A 123 -11.22 15.82 4.91
CA ILE A 123 -11.16 16.74 3.77
C ILE A 123 -10.06 17.80 3.94
N LYS A 124 -9.78 18.20 5.18
CA LYS A 124 -8.71 19.16 5.45
C LYS A 124 -7.35 18.55 5.10
N LYS A 125 -7.16 17.25 5.38
CA LYS A 125 -5.96 16.53 5.01
C LYS A 125 -5.84 16.42 3.49
N ILE A 126 -6.95 16.15 2.80
CA ILE A 126 -6.95 16.08 1.33
C ILE A 126 -6.42 17.39 0.74
N TYR A 127 -6.89 18.53 1.22
CA TYR A 127 -6.41 19.81 0.73
C TYR A 127 -4.93 20.05 1.01
N GLN A 128 -4.42 19.57 2.14
CA GLN A 128 -2.98 19.64 2.43
C GLN A 128 -2.17 18.80 1.44
N TRP A 129 -2.65 17.61 1.13
CA TRP A 129 -1.96 16.72 0.19
C TRP A 129 -1.98 17.24 -1.25
N LEU A 130 -3.00 18.01 -1.62
CA LEU A 130 -3.06 18.63 -2.94
C LEU A 130 -1.91 19.62 -3.15
N GLU A 131 -1.34 20.14 -2.08
CA GLU A 131 -0.20 21.05 -2.13
C GLU A 131 1.16 20.35 -2.07
N SER A 132 1.15 19.02 -2.01
CA SER A 132 2.39 18.23 -1.96
C SER A 132 3.19 18.33 -3.26
N GLU A 133 4.50 18.19 -3.15
CA GLU A 133 5.38 18.10 -4.32
C GLU A 133 5.46 16.66 -4.85
N HIS A 134 4.97 15.68 -4.10
CA HIS A 134 4.97 14.28 -4.49
C HIS A 134 3.75 13.95 -5.34
N THR A 135 3.98 13.56 -6.60
CA THR A 135 2.92 13.32 -7.58
C THR A 135 1.84 12.35 -7.09
N TYR A 136 2.24 11.25 -6.50
CA TYR A 136 1.27 10.23 -6.07
C TYR A 136 0.50 10.62 -4.82
N THR A 137 1.05 11.49 -3.98
CA THR A 137 0.29 12.07 -2.87
C THR A 137 -0.83 12.94 -3.42
N ILE A 138 -0.54 13.76 -4.43
CA ILE A 138 -1.56 14.58 -5.11
C ILE A 138 -2.61 13.68 -5.75
N ARG A 139 -2.18 12.64 -6.47
CA ARG A 139 -3.09 11.70 -7.12
C ARG A 139 -4.00 11.02 -6.10
N PHE A 140 -3.45 10.61 -4.97
CA PHE A 140 -4.24 10.01 -3.89
C PHE A 140 -5.30 10.98 -3.38
N ALA A 141 -4.91 12.22 -3.15
CA ALA A 141 -5.84 13.26 -2.67
C ALA A 141 -6.99 13.48 -3.65
N ILE A 142 -6.69 13.58 -4.95
CA ILE A 142 -7.71 13.72 -5.99
C ILE A 142 -8.65 12.52 -5.99
N GLY A 143 -8.09 11.31 -5.88
CA GLY A 143 -8.88 10.09 -5.83
C GLY A 143 -9.83 10.04 -4.65
N MET A 144 -9.39 10.55 -3.50
CA MET A 144 -10.24 10.62 -2.31
C MET A 144 -11.37 11.62 -2.48
N LEU A 145 -11.10 12.77 -3.12
CA LEU A 145 -12.16 13.75 -3.43
C LEU A 145 -13.23 13.15 -4.34
N MET A 146 -12.80 12.34 -5.32
CA MET A 146 -13.73 11.71 -6.25
C MET A 146 -14.56 10.61 -5.59
N ARG A 147 -14.02 9.96 -4.56
CA ARG A 147 -14.67 8.84 -3.88
C ARG A 147 -15.63 9.30 -2.78
N TYR A 148 -15.30 10.37 -2.11
CA TYR A 148 -16.04 10.92 -0.97
C TYR A 148 -16.44 12.37 -1.22
#